data_538d1cddfd073010ccb02aabadbac601
#
_entry.id   538d1cddfd073010ccb02aabadbac601
#
_cell.length_a   1.000
_cell.length_b   1.000
_cell.length_c   1.000
_cell.angle_alpha   90.00
_cell.angle_beta   90.00
_cell.angle_gamma   90.00
#
_symmetry.space_group_name_H-M   'P 1'
#
loop_
_entity.id
_entity.type
_entity.pdbx_description
1 polymer ?
#
loop_
_entity_poly.entity_id
_entity_poly.type
_entity_poly.pdbx_seq_one_letter_code
_entity_poly.pdbx_strand_id
1 'polypeptide(L)' 'MTNPTAAMLVIGDEILSGRTRDSNMHHLARELTLRGIDLRESRVVSDDHDAIVAAVRALASAHDHVFTSGGIGPT' A
#
# COMPACT_ATOMS: atom_id res chain seq x y z
N MET A 1 -7.87 -17.41 17.30
CA MET A 1 -7.78 -15.94 17.08
C MET A 1 -7.22 -15.64 15.72
N THR A 2 -7.77 -14.65 15.07
CA THR A 2 -7.26 -14.21 13.78
C THR A 2 -6.25 -13.08 13.97
N ASN A 3 -5.25 -13.04 13.11
CA ASN A 3 -4.31 -11.93 13.10
C ASN A 3 -4.99 -10.67 12.55
N PRO A 4 -4.56 -9.48 12.98
CA PRO A 4 -5.00 -8.27 12.33
C PRO A 4 -4.57 -8.27 10.87
N THR A 5 -5.36 -7.61 10.02
CA THR A 5 -5.10 -7.54 8.60
C THR A 5 -4.58 -6.17 8.20
N ALA A 6 -3.81 -6.13 7.12
CA ALA A 6 -3.25 -4.92 6.59
C ALA A 6 -3.34 -4.89 5.08
N ALA A 7 -3.32 -3.69 4.54
CA ALA A 7 -3.20 -3.45 3.10
C ALA A 7 -2.09 -2.43 2.87
N MET A 8 -1.50 -2.49 1.69
CA MET A 8 -0.49 -1.51 1.26
C MET A 8 -1.01 -0.75 0.06
N LEU A 9 -0.87 0.56 0.09
CA LEU A 9 -1.17 1.43 -1.03
C LEU A 9 0.12 2.06 -1.54
N VAL A 10 0.46 1.74 -2.78
CA VAL A 10 1.62 2.32 -3.46
C VAL A 10 1.12 3.44 -4.37
N ILE A 11 1.68 4.63 -4.23
CA ILE A 11 1.28 5.81 -4.99
C ILE A 11 2.44 6.19 -5.90
N GLY A 12 2.24 6.13 -7.20
CA GLY A 12 3.29 6.54 -8.12
C GLY A 12 3.04 6.17 -9.56
N ASP A 13 3.07 7.19 -10.41
CA ASP A 13 2.95 6.98 -11.86
C ASP A 13 4.14 6.22 -12.41
N GLU A 14 5.33 6.38 -11.82
CA GLU A 14 6.55 5.69 -12.22
C GLU A 14 6.45 4.17 -11.99
N ILE A 15 5.68 3.75 -10.99
CA ILE A 15 5.44 2.33 -10.75
C ILE A 15 4.50 1.77 -11.82
N LEU A 16 3.41 2.48 -12.09
CA LEU A 16 2.42 2.05 -13.08
C LEU A 16 2.99 2.02 -14.50
N SER A 17 3.91 2.93 -14.81
CA SER A 17 4.54 2.98 -16.14
C SER A 17 5.69 1.99 -16.29
N GLY A 18 6.10 1.33 -15.22
CA GLY A 18 7.23 0.40 -15.25
C GLY A 18 8.59 1.05 -15.19
N ARG A 19 8.67 2.38 -14.99
CA ARG A 19 9.95 3.08 -14.87
C ARG A 19 10.69 2.74 -13.59
N THR A 20 9.94 2.44 -12.53
CA THR A 20 10.49 2.10 -11.23
C THR A 20 9.85 0.80 -10.75
N ARG A 21 10.68 -0.11 -10.24
CA ARG A 21 10.19 -1.34 -9.63
C ARG A 21 9.82 -1.07 -8.17
N ASP A 22 8.64 -1.53 -7.76
CA ASP A 22 8.27 -1.47 -6.35
C ASP A 22 8.89 -2.66 -5.60
N SER A 23 9.73 -2.37 -4.61
CA SER A 23 10.30 -3.39 -3.72
C SER A 23 9.77 -3.27 -2.30
N ASN A 24 9.00 -2.22 -2.02
CA ASN A 24 8.53 -1.94 -0.66
C ASN A 24 7.50 -2.95 -0.18
N MET A 25 6.67 -3.48 -1.07
CA MET A 25 5.64 -4.45 -0.70
C MET A 25 6.25 -5.72 -0.11
N HIS A 26 7.31 -6.23 -0.73
CA HIS A 26 7.98 -7.44 -0.24
C HIS A 26 8.59 -7.20 1.15
N HIS A 27 9.24 -6.06 1.33
CA HIS A 27 9.85 -5.71 2.60
C HIS A 27 8.80 -5.55 3.70
N LEU A 28 7.72 -4.83 3.40
CA LEU A 28 6.63 -4.63 4.35
C LEU A 28 5.96 -5.96 4.72
N ALA A 29 5.71 -6.81 3.73
CA ALA A 29 5.07 -8.10 3.96
C ALA A 29 5.89 -8.94 4.97
N ARG A 30 7.19 -8.97 4.81
CA ARG A 30 8.07 -9.71 5.74
C ARG A 30 8.04 -9.12 7.15
N GLU A 31 8.13 -7.81 7.25
CA GLU A 31 8.11 -7.12 8.56
C GLU A 31 6.79 -7.35 9.28
N LEU A 32 5.67 -7.24 8.58
CA LEU A 32 4.35 -7.43 9.18
C LEU A 32 4.14 -8.88 9.60
N THR A 33 4.57 -9.83 8.78
CA THR A 33 4.47 -11.25 9.12
C THR A 33 5.21 -11.56 10.42
N LEU A 34 6.39 -10.99 10.60
CA LEU A 34 7.16 -11.18 11.84
C LEU A 34 6.44 -10.61 13.05
N ARG A 35 5.56 -9.64 12.87
CA ARG A 35 4.79 -9.02 13.95
C ARG A 35 3.38 -9.59 14.11
N GLY A 36 3.06 -10.65 13.38
CA GLY A 36 1.75 -11.29 13.45
C GLY A 36 0.63 -10.51 12.78
N ILE A 37 0.96 -9.69 11.77
CA ILE A 37 -0.01 -8.94 10.98
C ILE A 37 -0.01 -9.51 9.56
N ASP A 38 -1.19 -9.83 9.04
CA ASP A 38 -1.33 -10.41 7.72
C ASP A 38 -1.52 -9.31 6.66
N LEU A 39 -0.55 -9.16 5.77
CA LEU A 39 -0.72 -8.28 4.61
C LEU A 39 -1.58 -9.03 3.59
N ARG A 40 -2.80 -8.56 3.38
CA ARG A 40 -3.80 -9.25 2.57
C ARG A 40 -3.98 -8.66 1.20
N GLU A 41 -3.59 -7.41 1.00
CA GLU A 41 -3.84 -6.72 -0.25
C GLU A 41 -2.80 -5.64 -0.48
N SER A 42 -2.41 -5.45 -1.75
CA SER A 42 -1.57 -4.32 -2.15
C SER A 42 -2.16 -3.73 -3.43
N ARG A 43 -2.26 -2.41 -3.46
CA ARG A 43 -2.76 -1.67 -4.64
C ARG A 43 -1.76 -0.63 -5.06
N VAL A 44 -1.70 -0.37 -6.37
CA VAL A 44 -0.91 0.70 -6.94
C VAL A 44 -1.87 1.68 -7.61
N VAL A 45 -1.73 2.96 -7.29
CA VAL A 45 -2.57 4.01 -7.89
C VAL A 45 -1.69 5.13 -8.43
N SER A 46 -2.24 5.87 -9.38
CA SER A 46 -1.58 7.07 -9.89
C SER A 46 -1.50 8.15 -8.80
N ASP A 47 -0.61 9.10 -8.99
CA ASP A 47 -0.48 10.24 -8.07
C ASP A 47 -1.57 11.27 -8.37
N ASP A 48 -2.80 10.90 -8.08
CA ASP A 48 -4.01 11.66 -8.31
C ASP A 48 -4.81 11.67 -7.00
N HIS A 49 -5.21 12.85 -6.57
CA HIS A 49 -5.87 13.02 -5.27
C HIS A 49 -7.10 12.12 -5.12
N ASP A 50 -7.99 12.12 -6.11
CA ASP A 50 -9.24 11.36 -6.01
C ASP A 50 -9.00 9.86 -6.01
N ALA A 51 -8.03 9.39 -6.81
CA ALA A 51 -7.66 7.97 -6.84
C ALA A 51 -7.08 7.53 -5.50
N ILE A 52 -6.23 8.37 -4.90
CA ILE A 52 -5.64 8.08 -3.59
C ILE A 52 -6.72 8.01 -2.51
N VAL A 53 -7.60 8.99 -2.46
CA VAL A 53 -8.68 9.03 -1.46
C VAL A 53 -9.59 7.81 -1.58
N ALA A 54 -10.00 7.48 -2.80
CA ALA A 54 -10.87 6.32 -3.03
C ALA A 54 -10.19 5.02 -2.59
N ALA A 55 -8.91 4.86 -2.90
CA ALA A 55 -8.17 3.66 -2.52
C ALA A 55 -8.00 3.56 -1.00
N VAL A 56 -7.63 4.66 -0.33
CA VAL A 56 -7.47 4.67 1.12
C VAL A 56 -8.78 4.29 1.81
N ARG A 57 -9.90 4.87 1.36
CA ARG A 57 -11.20 4.57 1.95
C ARG A 57 -11.59 3.10 1.77
N ALA A 58 -11.37 2.55 0.57
CA ALA A 58 -11.69 1.16 0.28
C ALA A 58 -10.83 0.22 1.14
N LEU A 59 -9.54 0.48 1.21
CA LEU A 59 -8.62 -0.37 1.97
C LEU A 59 -8.85 -0.26 3.48
N ALA A 60 -9.12 0.95 3.97
CA ALA A 60 -9.36 1.17 5.40
C ALA A 60 -10.65 0.50 5.88
N SER A 61 -11.67 0.39 5.02
CA SER A 61 -12.91 -0.28 5.39
C SER A 61 -12.78 -1.80 5.38
N ALA A 62 -11.79 -2.34 4.67
CA ALA A 62 -11.61 -3.78 4.50
C ALA A 62 -10.53 -4.39 5.41
N HIS A 63 -9.65 -3.57 5.96
CA HIS A 63 -8.49 -4.04 6.74
C HIS A 63 -8.31 -3.22 8.01
N ASP A 64 -7.59 -3.79 8.97
CA ASP A 64 -7.32 -3.11 10.25
C ASP A 64 -6.30 -1.99 10.10
N HIS A 65 -5.35 -2.16 9.17
CA HIS A 65 -4.26 -1.20 8.95
C HIS A 65 -4.07 -0.93 7.47
N VAL A 66 -3.72 0.31 7.13
CA VAL A 66 -3.34 0.68 5.77
C VAL A 66 -1.99 1.39 5.82
N PHE A 67 -1.04 0.89 5.05
CA PHE A 67 0.29 1.48 4.92
C PHE A 67 0.41 2.11 3.55
N THR A 68 0.96 3.30 3.47
CA THR A 68 1.15 3.99 2.20
C THR A 68 2.63 4.15 1.88
N SER A 69 2.94 4.13 0.60
CA SER A 69 4.29 4.33 0.08
C SER A 69 4.21 5.21 -1.17
N GLY A 70 5.13 6.15 -1.29
CA GLY A 70 5.18 7.07 -2.43
C GLY A 70 4.32 8.31 -2.23
N GLY A 71 4.15 9.09 -3.28
CA GLY A 71 3.33 10.30 -3.25
C GLY A 71 3.98 11.50 -2.55
N ILE A 72 5.25 11.41 -2.21
CA ILE A 72 5.99 12.47 -1.53
C ILE A 72 7.26 12.85 -2.30
N GLY A 73 7.18 12.80 -3.61
CA GLY A 73 8.31 13.16 -4.45
C GLY A 73 8.62 14.66 -4.39
N PRO A 74 9.78 15.06 -4.91
CA PRO A 74 10.12 16.47 -4.95
C PRO A 74 9.16 17.22 -5.86
N THR A 75 8.80 18.38 -5.45
CA THR A 75 7.93 19.27 -6.22
C THR A 75 8.76 20.23 -7.07
#